data_06e46172cb8702b3e38c96144287ac76
#
_entry.id   06e46172cb8702b3e38c96144287ac76
#
_cell.length_a   1.000
_cell.length_b   1.000
_cell.length_c   1.000
_cell.angle_alpha   90.00
_cell.angle_beta   90.00
_cell.angle_gamma   90.00
#
_symmetry.space_group_name_H-M   'P 1'
#
loop_
_entity.id
_entity.type
_entity.pdbx_description
1 polymer ?
#
loop_
_entity_poly.entity_id
_entity_poly.type
_entity_poly.pdbx_seq_one_letter_code
_entity_poly.pdbx_strand_id
1 'polypeptide(L)'
;LFLCLQNKNNHSSAIAKANAAAITNGHPNRKGGFFHVRSPVAKRPPEYQKIAASFAKPGPAALFGLPPAGRALLYAALQKDLGRVLCIVTPGEAEATHFADDLKALGLAAAVFPPRDFMLRPVEGAGREYEYRRLSVLGALAGGRLQAVCVPAEALLQYTVPRDEFLKNTLTLKPGMVYNREALVARLFAAGYVRRSQVDGPGQFSVRGDIVDIYAPDMRQPARVEYWDDEIDSMASFDLLTQRRDGALEKIYLSPAREVLFGSTEETAEALRAAVKKARGKHRTALEKATEADLSQLDSGLMPEAMDKYYGIRYPEPATLLDHLDAPLFILDEVGGIRDAQKATEFRRSEELTGLLEEGVLCPGLDVLYQTIDDLVIAAQKQSTLLCENFLRGMNEFKLKDLINAEAFAAPIGTATLPPCGRTWTRSLHRGTPLPCFPAPPRVPLPSPVTW
;
A
#
# COMPACT_ATOMS: atom_id res chain seq x y z
N LEU A 1 -10.15 23.34 3.78
CA LEU A 1 -8.83 23.96 3.96
C LEU A 1 -8.33 24.41 2.60
N PHE A 2 -8.20 25.74 2.40
CA PHE A 2 -7.62 26.34 1.20
C PHE A 2 -6.18 26.73 1.45
N LEU A 3 -5.30 26.30 0.57
CA LEU A 3 -3.95 26.85 0.43
C LEU A 3 -4.04 28.18 -0.32
N CYS A 4 -3.86 29.29 0.38
CA CYS A 4 -3.66 30.61 -0.23
C CYS A 4 -2.15 30.89 -0.22
N LEU A 5 -1.49 30.63 -1.34
CA LEU A 5 -0.10 31.04 -1.54
C LEU A 5 -0.14 32.49 -2.02
N GLN A 6 0.26 33.45 -1.16
CA GLN A 6 0.33 34.87 -1.51
C GLN A 6 1.66 35.19 -2.18
N ASN A 7 1.58 35.70 -3.40
CA ASN A 7 2.69 36.37 -4.06
C ASN A 7 2.63 37.87 -3.77
N LYS A 8 3.64 38.41 -3.13
CA LYS A 8 3.84 39.85 -2.97
C LYS A 8 4.50 40.41 -4.24
N ASN A 9 3.76 40.58 -5.31
CA ASN A 9 4.11 41.56 -6.32
C ASN A 9 2.89 41.92 -7.18
N ASN A 10 2.57 43.20 -7.18
CA ASN A 10 1.49 43.82 -7.92
C ASN A 10 1.57 43.58 -9.43
N HIS A 11 0.48 43.14 -10.01
CA HIS A 11 -0.17 43.68 -11.23
C HIS A 11 -1.30 42.74 -11.65
N SER A 12 -2.55 43.09 -11.42
CA SER A 12 -3.65 42.42 -12.07
C SER A 12 -4.91 43.27 -12.13
N SER A 13 -5.12 43.92 -13.23
CA SER A 13 -6.45 44.43 -13.64
C SER A 13 -7.04 43.71 -14.86
N ALA A 14 -6.31 42.73 -15.46
CA ALA A 14 -6.73 42.04 -16.69
C ALA A 14 -7.40 40.68 -16.50
N ILE A 15 -7.25 40.03 -15.34
CA ILE A 15 -7.77 38.66 -15.13
C ILE A 15 -9.23 38.63 -14.63
N ALA A 16 -9.72 39.73 -14.05
CA ALA A 16 -11.08 39.80 -13.52
C ALA A 16 -12.19 39.82 -14.61
N LYS A 17 -11.88 40.22 -15.84
CA LYS A 17 -12.87 40.32 -16.95
C LYS A 17 -13.08 39.00 -17.72
N ALA A 18 -12.15 38.06 -17.68
CA ALA A 18 -12.24 36.80 -18.41
C ALA A 18 -13.10 35.73 -17.71
N ASN A 19 -13.26 35.83 -16.40
CA ASN A 19 -14.02 34.81 -15.61
C ASN A 19 -15.50 35.13 -15.43
N ALA A 20 -15.96 36.35 -15.75
CA ALA A 20 -17.39 36.73 -15.64
C ALA A 20 -18.25 36.22 -16.80
N ALA A 21 -17.67 35.86 -17.93
CA ALA A 21 -18.41 35.45 -19.14
C ALA A 21 -18.73 33.93 -19.18
N ALA A 22 -18.20 33.13 -18.26
CA ALA A 22 -18.38 31.67 -18.25
C ALA A 22 -19.51 31.16 -17.33
N ILE A 23 -20.26 32.04 -16.65
CA ILE A 23 -21.22 31.65 -15.59
C ILE A 23 -22.68 31.70 -16.05
N THR A 24 -22.99 32.19 -17.25
CA THR A 24 -24.38 32.29 -17.71
C THR A 24 -24.65 31.35 -18.88
N ASN A 25 -24.84 30.05 -18.62
CA ASN A 25 -25.73 29.15 -19.35
C ASN A 25 -25.50 27.70 -18.90
N GLY A 26 -26.45 27.16 -18.14
CA GLY A 26 -26.47 25.72 -17.81
C GLY A 26 -27.45 25.35 -16.72
N HIS A 27 -28.59 24.81 -17.09
CA HIS A 27 -29.56 24.23 -16.19
C HIS A 27 -29.01 23.13 -15.25
N PRO A 28 -29.50 23.01 -14.00
CA PRO A 28 -28.97 22.03 -13.04
C PRO A 28 -29.53 20.65 -13.30
N ASN A 29 -28.67 19.72 -13.77
CA ASN A 29 -28.99 18.30 -13.73
C ASN A 29 -28.26 17.67 -12.56
N ARG A 30 -29.00 17.12 -11.60
CA ARG A 30 -28.54 16.48 -10.38
C ARG A 30 -27.82 15.17 -10.72
N LYS A 31 -26.51 15.18 -10.82
CA LYS A 31 -25.62 14.01 -10.59
C LYS A 31 -24.32 14.57 -10.02
N GLY A 32 -23.84 14.00 -8.91
CA GLY A 32 -22.70 14.47 -8.12
C GLY A 32 -21.51 14.88 -8.98
N GLY A 33 -21.32 16.19 -9.08
CA GLY A 33 -20.25 16.76 -9.90
C GLY A 33 -18.93 16.72 -9.14
N PHE A 34 -18.03 15.85 -9.54
CA PHE A 34 -16.62 15.93 -9.16
C PHE A 34 -16.01 17.20 -9.77
N PHE A 35 -15.48 18.08 -8.93
CA PHE A 35 -14.75 19.26 -9.40
C PHE A 35 -13.44 18.85 -10.07
N HIS A 36 -13.40 18.88 -11.39
CA HIS A 36 -12.18 18.73 -12.15
C HIS A 36 -11.34 20.02 -12.04
N VAL A 37 -10.37 20.02 -11.12
CA VAL A 37 -9.32 21.06 -11.12
C VAL A 37 -8.29 20.69 -12.20
N ARG A 38 -8.59 20.99 -13.46
CA ARG A 38 -7.62 20.92 -14.55
C ARG A 38 -7.00 22.31 -14.75
N SER A 39 -5.95 22.62 -14.01
CA SER A 39 -5.03 23.70 -14.39
C SER A 39 -3.69 23.09 -14.76
N PRO A 40 -3.09 23.44 -15.91
CA PRO A 40 -1.74 23.01 -16.27
C PRO A 40 -0.74 23.41 -15.18
N VAL A 41 0.32 22.62 -14.98
CA VAL A 41 1.38 22.88 -13.98
C VAL A 41 1.90 24.33 -14.08
N ALA A 42 2.03 24.87 -15.27
CA ALA A 42 2.47 26.24 -15.53
C ALA A 42 1.57 27.35 -14.94
N LYS A 43 0.30 27.02 -14.56
CA LYS A 43 -0.64 27.95 -13.89
C LYS A 43 -0.68 27.77 -12.37
N ARG A 44 0.12 26.86 -11.81
CA ARG A 44 0.23 26.64 -10.37
C ARG A 44 1.17 27.67 -9.73
N PRO A 45 1.08 27.87 -8.39
CA PRO A 45 2.01 28.75 -7.67
C PRO A 45 3.47 28.35 -7.89
N PRO A 46 4.43 29.33 -7.80
CA PRO A 46 5.85 29.06 -8.01
C PRO A 46 6.41 27.95 -7.12
N GLU A 47 5.97 27.86 -5.86
CA GLU A 47 6.39 26.84 -4.91
C GLU A 47 5.97 25.45 -5.39
N TYR A 48 4.73 25.31 -5.89
CA TYR A 48 4.25 24.06 -6.48
C TYR A 48 5.07 23.67 -7.71
N GLN A 49 5.39 24.65 -8.58
CA GLN A 49 6.21 24.40 -9.78
C GLN A 49 7.60 23.88 -9.41
N LYS A 50 8.23 24.45 -8.35
CA LYS A 50 9.52 23.97 -7.81
C LYS A 50 9.41 22.55 -7.29
N ILE A 51 8.34 22.23 -6.51
CA ILE A 51 8.10 20.88 -6.01
C ILE A 51 7.93 19.91 -7.18
N ALA A 52 7.08 20.21 -8.15
CA ALA A 52 6.88 19.35 -9.31
C ALA A 52 8.18 19.15 -10.12
N ALA A 53 8.97 20.22 -10.31
CA ALA A 53 10.25 20.17 -10.99
C ALA A 53 11.30 19.34 -10.21
N SER A 54 11.22 19.29 -8.89
CA SER A 54 12.12 18.49 -8.08
C SER A 54 12.03 16.98 -8.38
N PHE A 55 10.89 16.50 -8.85
CA PHE A 55 10.71 15.09 -9.25
C PHE A 55 11.33 14.75 -10.62
N ALA A 56 11.86 15.72 -11.35
CA ALA A 56 12.54 15.46 -12.62
C ALA A 56 13.99 14.95 -12.46
N LYS A 57 14.59 15.11 -11.27
CA LYS A 57 15.99 14.73 -10.99
C LYS A 57 16.07 13.88 -9.72
N PRO A 58 16.97 12.89 -9.64
CA PRO A 58 17.22 12.14 -8.42
C PRO A 58 17.64 13.04 -7.25
N GLY A 59 17.49 12.53 -6.05
CA GLY A 59 17.85 13.18 -4.79
C GLY A 59 16.67 13.84 -4.09
N PRO A 60 16.80 14.09 -2.78
CA PRO A 60 15.74 14.66 -1.96
C PRO A 60 15.63 16.17 -2.07
N ALA A 61 14.40 16.67 -2.16
CA ALA A 61 14.03 18.05 -1.89
C ALA A 61 13.23 18.13 -0.60
N ALA A 62 13.41 19.17 0.20
CA ALA A 62 12.69 19.33 1.45
C ALA A 62 11.61 20.40 1.36
N LEU A 63 10.44 20.12 1.91
CA LEU A 63 9.26 20.98 1.98
C LEU A 63 8.85 21.20 3.44
N PHE A 64 8.66 22.47 3.80
CA PHE A 64 8.25 22.89 5.14
C PHE A 64 6.98 23.73 5.12
N GLY A 65 6.30 23.80 6.26
CA GLY A 65 5.24 24.77 6.51
C GLY A 65 3.85 24.36 6.02
N LEU A 66 3.65 23.13 5.51
CA LEU A 66 2.34 22.63 5.16
C LEU A 66 1.76 21.73 6.25
N PRO A 67 0.53 22.00 6.74
CA PRO A 67 -0.18 21.08 7.62
C PRO A 67 -0.59 19.80 6.88
N PRO A 68 -0.86 18.67 7.57
CA PRO A 68 -1.17 17.36 6.95
C PRO A 68 -2.25 17.42 5.87
N ALA A 69 -3.37 18.09 6.13
CA ALA A 69 -4.44 18.25 5.11
C ALA A 69 -3.97 19.04 3.87
N GLY A 70 -3.07 20.02 4.05
CA GLY A 70 -2.46 20.75 2.94
C GLY A 70 -1.52 19.86 2.12
N ARG A 71 -0.81 18.95 2.79
CA ARG A 71 0.06 17.96 2.16
C ARG A 71 -0.76 16.97 1.32
N ALA A 72 -1.89 16.45 1.83
CA ALA A 72 -2.76 15.56 1.06
C ALA A 72 -3.27 16.22 -0.24
N LEU A 73 -3.65 17.50 -0.18
CA LEU A 73 -4.04 18.26 -1.38
C LEU A 73 -2.88 18.43 -2.38
N LEU A 74 -1.68 18.72 -1.88
CA LEU A 74 -0.46 18.82 -2.69
C LEU A 74 -0.16 17.49 -3.37
N TYR A 75 -0.18 16.38 -2.62
CA TYR A 75 0.11 15.04 -3.15
C TYR A 75 -0.89 14.63 -4.22
N ALA A 76 -2.19 14.89 -3.99
CA ALA A 76 -3.22 14.61 -4.99
C ALA A 76 -3.02 15.45 -6.26
N ALA A 77 -2.60 16.71 -6.13
CA ALA A 77 -2.31 17.56 -7.29
C ALA A 77 -1.08 17.06 -8.06
N LEU A 78 0.01 16.70 -7.36
CA LEU A 78 1.22 16.14 -7.96
C LEU A 78 0.92 14.84 -8.72
N GLN A 79 0.14 13.94 -8.14
CA GLN A 79 -0.25 12.70 -8.79
C GLN A 79 -1.01 12.97 -10.10
N LYS A 80 -1.99 13.87 -10.06
CA LYS A 80 -2.80 14.23 -11.24
C LYS A 80 -1.99 14.92 -12.34
N ASP A 81 -1.05 15.78 -11.97
CA ASP A 81 -0.27 16.56 -12.91
C ASP A 81 0.93 15.75 -13.49
N LEU A 82 1.53 14.85 -12.72
CA LEU A 82 2.70 14.05 -13.11
C LEU A 82 2.36 12.63 -13.57
N GLY A 83 1.17 12.11 -13.24
CA GLY A 83 0.68 10.80 -13.68
C GLY A 83 1.42 9.59 -13.10
N ARG A 84 2.25 9.79 -12.05
CA ARG A 84 3.06 8.75 -11.40
C ARG A 84 2.39 8.29 -10.10
N VAL A 85 2.62 7.05 -9.69
CA VAL A 85 2.10 6.53 -8.42
C VAL A 85 2.76 7.26 -7.24
N LEU A 86 1.96 7.70 -6.27
CA LEU A 86 2.46 8.23 -5.00
C LEU A 86 2.90 7.06 -4.10
N CYS A 87 4.09 7.15 -3.51
CA CYS A 87 4.54 6.32 -2.39
C CYS A 87 4.79 7.25 -1.21
N ILE A 88 3.87 7.27 -0.25
CA ILE A 88 3.91 8.18 0.90
C ILE A 88 4.30 7.36 2.13
N VAL A 89 5.51 7.58 2.64
CA VAL A 89 6.02 6.94 3.85
C VAL A 89 5.68 7.81 5.05
N THR A 90 5.13 7.18 6.08
CA THR A 90 4.68 7.85 7.31
C THR A 90 5.33 7.23 8.55
N PRO A 91 5.33 7.91 9.70
CA PRO A 91 5.82 7.34 10.96
C PRO A 91 5.08 6.06 11.37
N GLY A 92 3.76 6.03 11.23
CA GLY A 92 2.93 4.93 11.68
C GLY A 92 1.73 4.63 10.76
N GLU A 93 0.97 3.56 11.10
CA GLU A 93 -0.19 3.11 10.33
C GLU A 93 -1.37 4.10 10.42
N ALA A 94 -1.50 4.82 11.53
CA ALA A 94 -2.55 5.82 11.70
C ALA A 94 -2.41 6.96 10.69
N GLU A 95 -1.21 7.52 10.54
CA GLU A 95 -0.90 8.58 9.58
C GLU A 95 -1.05 8.07 8.13
N ALA A 96 -0.59 6.84 7.85
CA ALA A 96 -0.79 6.22 6.53
C ALA A 96 -2.27 6.08 6.18
N THR A 97 -3.09 5.68 7.14
CA THR A 97 -4.56 5.54 6.97
C THR A 97 -5.20 6.88 6.74
N HIS A 98 -4.85 7.91 7.51
CA HIS A 98 -5.37 9.26 7.31
C HIS A 98 -5.04 9.81 5.91
N PHE A 99 -3.81 9.66 5.44
CA PHE A 99 -3.45 10.08 4.07
C PHE A 99 -4.20 9.27 3.01
N ALA A 100 -4.33 7.96 3.17
CA ALA A 100 -5.07 7.14 2.23
C ALA A 100 -6.54 7.57 2.13
N ASP A 101 -7.18 7.89 3.26
CA ASP A 101 -8.58 8.31 3.28
C ASP A 101 -8.77 9.74 2.73
N ASP A 102 -7.86 10.66 3.04
CA ASP A 102 -7.85 12.00 2.44
C ASP A 102 -7.68 11.93 0.92
N LEU A 103 -6.76 11.08 0.42
CA LEU A 103 -6.54 10.90 -1.01
C LEU A 103 -7.75 10.26 -1.71
N LYS A 104 -8.42 9.28 -1.06
CA LYS A 104 -9.68 8.72 -1.56
C LYS A 104 -10.77 9.79 -1.63
N ALA A 105 -10.91 10.63 -0.59
CA ALA A 105 -11.85 11.74 -0.58
C ALA A 105 -11.57 12.76 -1.71
N LEU A 106 -10.30 12.90 -2.12
CA LEU A 106 -9.86 13.70 -3.27
C LEU A 106 -10.01 12.98 -4.62
N GLY A 107 -10.55 11.76 -4.62
CA GLY A 107 -10.88 10.97 -5.81
C GLY A 107 -9.70 10.18 -6.39
N LEU A 108 -8.68 9.85 -5.60
CA LEU A 108 -7.60 8.96 -5.99
C LEU A 108 -7.87 7.53 -5.49
N ALA A 109 -7.44 6.55 -6.28
CA ALA A 109 -7.38 5.17 -5.82
C ALA A 109 -6.14 5.01 -4.92
N ALA A 110 -6.35 5.01 -3.61
CA ALA A 110 -5.30 4.93 -2.60
C ALA A 110 -5.48 3.72 -1.70
N ALA A 111 -4.39 3.13 -1.22
CA ALA A 111 -4.40 2.02 -0.28
C ALA A 111 -3.28 2.18 0.76
N VAL A 112 -3.43 1.52 1.91
CA VAL A 112 -2.39 1.38 2.92
C VAL A 112 -1.71 0.03 2.72
N PHE A 113 -0.37 0.04 2.65
CA PHE A 113 0.46 -1.16 2.71
C PHE A 113 0.89 -1.35 4.17
N PRO A 114 0.25 -2.25 4.94
CA PRO A 114 0.46 -2.34 6.38
C PRO A 114 1.74 -3.11 6.74
N PRO A 115 2.29 -2.94 7.96
CA PRO A 115 3.24 -3.88 8.50
C PRO A 115 2.55 -5.22 8.77
N ARG A 116 3.32 -6.30 8.84
CA ARG A 116 2.85 -7.60 9.26
C ARG A 116 3.81 -8.25 10.23
N ASP A 117 3.30 -9.13 11.07
CA ASP A 117 4.12 -10.03 11.85
C ASP A 117 4.56 -11.20 10.97
N PHE A 118 5.86 -11.52 11.01
CA PHE A 118 6.38 -12.69 10.33
C PHE A 118 6.09 -13.94 11.13
N MET A 119 5.56 -14.95 10.46
CA MET A 119 5.31 -16.24 11.09
C MET A 119 6.61 -17.07 11.13
N LEU A 120 7.37 -16.90 12.21
CA LEU A 120 8.68 -17.54 12.41
C LEU A 120 8.58 -18.88 13.14
N ARG A 121 7.47 -19.09 13.85
CA ARG A 121 7.08 -20.38 14.51
C ARG A 121 5.59 -20.60 14.32
N PRO A 122 5.12 -21.85 14.34
CA PRO A 122 3.69 -22.14 14.30
C PRO A 122 2.97 -21.52 15.50
N VAL A 123 1.87 -20.79 15.25
CA VAL A 123 1.03 -20.19 16.30
C VAL A 123 -0.42 -20.56 15.99
N GLU A 124 -1.06 -21.31 16.89
CA GLU A 124 -2.45 -21.68 16.71
C GLU A 124 -3.35 -20.44 16.60
N GLY A 125 -4.20 -20.42 15.59
CA GLY A 125 -5.13 -19.32 15.37
C GLY A 125 -4.50 -18.03 14.84
N ALA A 126 -3.23 -18.02 14.47
CA ALA A 126 -2.59 -16.84 13.87
C ALA A 126 -3.27 -16.47 12.54
N GLY A 127 -3.86 -15.27 12.50
CA GLY A 127 -4.45 -14.71 11.27
C GLY A 127 -3.38 -14.25 10.30
N ARG A 128 -3.71 -14.30 8.99
CA ARG A 128 -2.84 -13.77 7.91
C ARG A 128 -3.43 -12.52 7.27
N GLU A 129 -4.30 -11.82 7.98
CA GLU A 129 -5.03 -10.69 7.44
C GLU A 129 -4.09 -9.58 6.92
N TYR A 130 -3.05 -9.26 7.67
CA TYR A 130 -2.07 -8.24 7.25
C TYR A 130 -1.26 -8.69 6.03
N GLU A 131 -0.87 -9.97 5.94
CA GLU A 131 -0.22 -10.53 4.74
C GLU A 131 -1.15 -10.45 3.53
N TYR A 132 -2.43 -10.80 3.67
CA TYR A 132 -3.42 -10.70 2.59
C TYR A 132 -3.67 -9.25 2.17
N ARG A 133 -3.71 -8.31 3.12
CA ARG A 133 -3.82 -6.87 2.80
C ARG A 133 -2.62 -6.39 1.99
N ARG A 134 -1.40 -6.81 2.33
CA ARG A 134 -0.18 -6.50 1.57
C ARG A 134 -0.25 -7.06 0.15
N LEU A 135 -0.56 -8.35 0.02
CA LEU A 135 -0.71 -9.01 -1.28
C LEU A 135 -1.80 -8.36 -2.15
N SER A 136 -2.90 -7.94 -1.54
CA SER A 136 -3.96 -7.18 -2.22
C SER A 136 -3.45 -5.85 -2.79
N VAL A 137 -2.62 -5.12 -2.03
CA VAL A 137 -2.00 -3.87 -2.49
C VAL A 137 -1.01 -4.15 -3.63
N LEU A 138 -0.16 -5.18 -3.50
CA LEU A 138 0.78 -5.57 -4.56
C LEU A 138 0.03 -5.98 -5.84
N GLY A 139 -1.05 -6.74 -5.72
CA GLY A 139 -1.92 -7.11 -6.85
C GLY A 139 -2.60 -5.91 -7.50
N ALA A 140 -3.00 -4.93 -6.71
CA ALA A 140 -3.60 -3.70 -7.21
C ALA A 140 -2.57 -2.79 -7.90
N LEU A 141 -1.33 -2.73 -7.41
CA LEU A 141 -0.21 -2.04 -8.06
C LEU A 141 0.16 -2.71 -9.38
N ALA A 142 0.34 -4.03 -9.39
CA ALA A 142 0.64 -4.81 -10.60
C ALA A 142 -0.43 -4.64 -11.69
N GLY A 143 -1.70 -4.52 -11.28
CA GLY A 143 -2.83 -4.27 -12.18
C GLY A 143 -3.04 -2.81 -12.56
N GLY A 144 -2.19 -1.87 -12.14
CA GLY A 144 -2.33 -0.44 -12.41
C GLY A 144 -3.59 0.19 -11.79
N ARG A 145 -4.16 -0.41 -10.76
CA ARG A 145 -5.42 0.01 -10.12
C ARG A 145 -5.22 1.05 -9.01
N LEU A 146 -3.98 1.30 -8.58
CA LEU A 146 -3.65 2.28 -7.53
C LEU A 146 -2.92 3.49 -8.10
N GLN A 147 -3.27 4.65 -7.59
CA GLN A 147 -2.62 5.93 -7.86
C GLN A 147 -1.77 6.39 -6.67
N ALA A 148 -2.03 5.83 -5.47
CA ALA A 148 -1.29 6.13 -4.26
C ALA A 148 -1.18 4.89 -3.36
N VAL A 149 -0.02 4.69 -2.76
CA VAL A 149 0.21 3.79 -1.66
C VAL A 149 0.76 4.57 -0.48
N CYS A 150 0.09 4.47 0.66
CA CYS A 150 0.54 5.03 1.93
C CYS A 150 1.14 3.88 2.75
N VAL A 151 2.33 4.08 3.28
CA VAL A 151 3.09 2.99 3.91
C VAL A 151 3.75 3.48 5.19
N PRO A 152 3.50 2.85 6.35
CA PRO A 152 4.29 3.07 7.56
C PRO A 152 5.76 2.70 7.29
N ALA A 153 6.71 3.42 7.87
CA ALA A 153 8.14 3.14 7.70
C ALA A 153 8.48 1.69 8.07
N GLU A 154 7.87 1.17 9.13
CA GLU A 154 8.02 -0.23 9.54
C GLU A 154 7.66 -1.20 8.40
N ALA A 155 6.54 -0.97 7.71
CA ALA A 155 6.08 -1.82 6.62
C ALA A 155 6.98 -1.70 5.37
N LEU A 156 7.49 -0.50 5.09
CA LEU A 156 8.39 -0.28 3.96
C LEU A 156 9.73 -0.99 4.14
N LEU A 157 10.23 -1.04 5.39
CA LEU A 157 11.48 -1.71 5.73
C LEU A 157 11.34 -3.23 5.84
N GLN A 158 10.13 -3.77 5.85
CA GLN A 158 9.90 -5.21 5.77
C GLN A 158 10.10 -5.71 4.34
N TYR A 159 10.83 -6.82 4.20
CA TYR A 159 10.90 -7.51 2.92
C TYR A 159 9.54 -8.12 2.54
N THR A 160 9.32 -8.24 1.24
CA THR A 160 8.13 -8.84 0.62
C THR A 160 8.54 -9.69 -0.56
N VAL A 161 7.61 -10.40 -1.16
CA VAL A 161 7.85 -11.19 -2.36
C VAL A 161 8.46 -10.31 -3.48
N PRO A 162 9.54 -10.72 -4.16
CA PRO A 162 10.08 -9.99 -5.31
C PRO A 162 9.04 -9.83 -6.42
N ARG A 163 9.06 -8.67 -7.11
CA ARG A 163 8.07 -8.33 -8.14
C ARG A 163 7.92 -9.41 -9.20
N ASP A 164 9.03 -9.92 -9.73
CA ASP A 164 9.01 -10.93 -10.79
C ASP A 164 8.39 -12.25 -10.30
N GLU A 165 8.73 -12.67 -9.07
CA GLU A 165 8.13 -13.87 -8.45
C GLU A 165 6.64 -13.65 -8.16
N PHE A 166 6.23 -12.45 -7.74
CA PHE A 166 4.82 -12.10 -7.56
C PHE A 166 4.07 -12.22 -8.89
N LEU A 167 4.58 -11.57 -9.95
CA LEU A 167 3.96 -11.61 -11.29
C LEU A 167 3.94 -13.01 -11.88
N LYS A 168 5.02 -13.76 -11.77
CA LYS A 168 5.11 -15.17 -12.19
C LYS A 168 4.05 -16.02 -11.51
N ASN A 169 3.69 -15.77 -10.28
CA ASN A 169 2.69 -16.50 -9.51
C ASN A 169 1.29 -15.89 -9.57
N THR A 170 1.06 -14.89 -10.41
CA THR A 170 -0.29 -14.42 -10.75
C THR A 170 -0.89 -15.22 -11.90
N LEU A 171 -2.21 -15.30 -11.94
CA LEU A 171 -2.95 -15.96 -13.01
C LEU A 171 -4.20 -15.16 -13.35
N THR A 172 -4.53 -15.10 -14.63
CA THR A 172 -5.80 -14.54 -15.10
C THR A 172 -6.62 -15.63 -15.73
N LEU A 173 -7.85 -15.82 -15.25
CA LEU A 173 -8.81 -16.77 -15.82
C LEU A 173 -9.97 -16.02 -16.49
N LYS A 174 -10.53 -16.63 -17.54
CA LYS A 174 -11.69 -16.13 -18.29
C LYS A 174 -12.55 -17.31 -18.73
N PRO A 175 -13.89 -17.15 -18.87
CA PRO A 175 -14.72 -18.14 -19.54
C PRO A 175 -14.22 -18.41 -20.97
N GLY A 176 -14.35 -19.64 -21.43
CA GLY A 176 -13.86 -20.10 -22.73
C GLY A 176 -12.34 -20.37 -22.79
N MET A 177 -11.62 -20.24 -21.66
CA MET A 177 -10.20 -20.53 -21.60
C MET A 177 -9.99 -22.04 -21.38
N VAL A 178 -9.22 -22.67 -22.27
CA VAL A 178 -8.75 -24.06 -22.06
C VAL A 178 -7.60 -24.01 -21.05
N TYR A 179 -7.87 -24.49 -19.87
CA TYR A 179 -6.90 -24.54 -18.77
C TYR A 179 -7.23 -25.70 -17.84
N ASN A 180 -6.46 -26.75 -17.93
CA ASN A 180 -6.71 -28.00 -17.19
C ASN A 180 -6.88 -27.76 -15.68
N ARG A 181 -7.89 -28.38 -15.08
CA ARG A 181 -8.26 -28.20 -13.67
C ARG A 181 -7.14 -28.63 -12.71
N GLU A 182 -6.46 -29.74 -12.97
CA GLU A 182 -5.33 -30.24 -12.16
C GLU A 182 -4.15 -29.25 -12.25
N ALA A 183 -3.90 -28.65 -13.42
CA ALA A 183 -2.90 -27.61 -13.58
C ALA A 183 -3.26 -26.33 -12.79
N LEU A 184 -4.55 -25.96 -12.73
CA LEU A 184 -5.01 -24.86 -11.89
C LEU A 184 -4.76 -25.18 -10.41
N VAL A 185 -5.11 -26.37 -9.95
CA VAL A 185 -4.91 -26.80 -8.55
C VAL A 185 -3.42 -26.77 -8.20
N ALA A 186 -2.55 -27.31 -9.03
CA ALA A 186 -1.10 -27.27 -8.83
C ALA A 186 -0.58 -25.81 -8.76
N ARG A 187 -1.11 -24.95 -9.61
CA ARG A 187 -0.76 -23.52 -9.63
C ARG A 187 -1.21 -22.79 -8.37
N LEU A 188 -2.40 -23.10 -7.85
CA LEU A 188 -2.90 -22.54 -6.59
C LEU A 188 -2.02 -22.95 -5.41
N PHE A 189 -1.62 -24.22 -5.32
CA PHE A 189 -0.67 -24.66 -4.29
C PHE A 189 0.67 -23.93 -4.40
N ALA A 190 1.24 -23.82 -5.60
CA ALA A 190 2.50 -23.10 -5.83
C ALA A 190 2.39 -21.61 -5.47
N ALA A 191 1.21 -21.01 -5.65
CA ALA A 191 0.91 -19.63 -5.26
C ALA A 191 0.56 -19.48 -3.76
N GLY A 192 0.66 -20.54 -2.96
CA GLY A 192 0.49 -20.51 -1.50
C GLY A 192 -0.95 -20.60 -1.00
N TYR A 193 -1.91 -20.98 -1.86
CA TYR A 193 -3.28 -21.20 -1.43
C TYR A 193 -3.43 -22.50 -0.64
N VAL A 194 -4.33 -22.50 0.32
CA VAL A 194 -4.65 -23.65 1.15
C VAL A 194 -5.93 -24.32 0.66
N ARG A 195 -5.87 -25.62 0.37
CA ARG A 195 -7.07 -26.41 0.02
C ARG A 195 -7.93 -26.65 1.26
N ARG A 196 -9.23 -26.37 1.13
CA ARG A 196 -10.25 -26.64 2.16
C ARG A 196 -11.39 -27.44 1.55
N SER A 197 -12.22 -28.06 2.40
CA SER A 197 -13.47 -28.69 1.96
C SER A 197 -14.46 -27.66 1.42
N GLN A 198 -14.43 -26.44 1.99
CA GLN A 198 -15.23 -25.28 1.60
C GLN A 198 -14.38 -24.03 1.84
N VAL A 199 -14.50 -23.06 0.94
CA VAL A 199 -13.83 -21.76 1.09
C VAL A 199 -14.59 -20.94 2.12
N ASP A 200 -13.89 -20.44 3.13
CA ASP A 200 -14.40 -19.60 4.22
C ASP A 200 -13.59 -18.32 4.43
N GLY A 201 -12.48 -18.13 3.70
CA GLY A 201 -11.63 -16.94 3.81
C GLY A 201 -10.64 -16.78 2.64
N PRO A 202 -9.96 -15.62 2.57
CA PRO A 202 -8.94 -15.37 1.57
C PRO A 202 -7.78 -16.37 1.63
N GLY A 203 -7.11 -16.59 0.50
CA GLY A 203 -5.99 -17.52 0.37
C GLY A 203 -6.41 -19.00 0.38
N GLN A 204 -7.69 -19.28 0.20
CA GLN A 204 -8.21 -20.64 0.18
C GLN A 204 -8.82 -21.01 -1.16
N PHE A 205 -8.86 -22.31 -1.44
CA PHE A 205 -9.61 -22.87 -2.55
C PHE A 205 -10.23 -24.22 -2.17
N SER A 206 -11.29 -24.62 -2.87
CA SER A 206 -11.88 -25.96 -2.78
C SER A 206 -12.15 -26.52 -4.16
N VAL A 207 -12.17 -27.88 -4.25
CA VAL A 207 -12.46 -28.58 -5.49
C VAL A 207 -13.57 -29.58 -5.23
N ARG A 208 -14.66 -29.49 -6.00
CA ARG A 208 -15.84 -30.36 -5.89
C ARG A 208 -16.33 -30.74 -7.29
N GLY A 209 -15.98 -31.93 -7.76
CA GLY A 209 -16.26 -32.35 -9.13
C GLY A 209 -15.59 -31.41 -10.13
N ASP A 210 -16.37 -30.82 -11.02
CA ASP A 210 -15.90 -29.90 -12.04
C ASP A 210 -15.94 -28.42 -11.60
N ILE A 211 -16.03 -28.18 -10.30
CA ILE A 211 -16.08 -26.83 -9.69
C ILE A 211 -14.82 -26.59 -8.88
N VAL A 212 -14.20 -25.44 -9.11
CA VAL A 212 -13.11 -24.90 -8.27
C VAL A 212 -13.57 -23.57 -7.69
N ASP A 213 -13.74 -23.52 -6.37
CA ASP A 213 -14.00 -22.28 -5.65
C ASP A 213 -12.67 -21.69 -5.17
N ILE A 214 -12.46 -20.39 -5.37
CA ILE A 214 -11.18 -19.72 -5.07
C ILE A 214 -11.45 -18.36 -4.42
N TYR A 215 -10.72 -18.04 -3.35
CA TYR A 215 -10.75 -16.71 -2.76
C TYR A 215 -9.34 -16.11 -2.70
N ALA A 216 -8.99 -15.29 -3.69
CA ALA A 216 -7.72 -14.60 -3.71
C ALA A 216 -7.69 -13.41 -2.73
N PRO A 217 -6.51 -13.05 -2.17
CA PRO A 217 -6.36 -11.93 -1.24
C PRO A 217 -6.87 -10.59 -1.74
N ASP A 218 -6.81 -10.35 -3.05
CA ASP A 218 -7.24 -9.09 -3.69
C ASP A 218 -8.68 -9.10 -4.22
N MET A 219 -9.43 -10.15 -3.95
CA MET A 219 -10.85 -10.26 -4.31
C MET A 219 -11.76 -9.81 -3.17
N ARG A 220 -12.88 -9.16 -3.51
CA ARG A 220 -13.91 -8.77 -2.53
C ARG A 220 -14.81 -9.94 -2.13
N GLN A 221 -15.06 -10.83 -3.07
CA GLN A 221 -15.87 -12.02 -2.91
C GLN A 221 -15.15 -13.19 -3.58
N PRO A 222 -15.31 -14.42 -3.10
CA PRO A 222 -14.74 -15.59 -3.75
C PRO A 222 -15.35 -15.83 -5.12
N ALA A 223 -14.61 -16.49 -5.98
CA ALA A 223 -15.03 -16.89 -7.32
C ALA A 223 -15.24 -18.40 -7.40
N ARG A 224 -16.28 -18.80 -8.10
CA ARG A 224 -16.56 -20.16 -8.51
C ARG A 224 -16.22 -20.29 -9.99
N VAL A 225 -15.34 -21.21 -10.32
CA VAL A 225 -14.93 -21.56 -11.68
C VAL A 225 -15.54 -22.93 -11.99
N GLU A 226 -16.38 -22.99 -13.00
CA GLU A 226 -17.04 -24.23 -13.45
C GLU A 226 -16.39 -24.70 -14.75
N TYR A 227 -16.07 -25.97 -14.81
CA TYR A 227 -15.38 -26.61 -15.91
C TYR A 227 -16.33 -27.48 -16.74
N TRP A 228 -16.10 -27.47 -18.04
CA TRP A 228 -16.57 -28.49 -18.95
C TRP A 228 -15.33 -29.13 -19.57
N ASP A 229 -15.00 -30.36 -19.14
CA ASP A 229 -13.73 -31.00 -19.45
C ASP A 229 -12.53 -30.12 -19.02
N ASP A 230 -11.66 -29.74 -19.92
CA ASP A 230 -10.51 -28.85 -19.68
C ASP A 230 -10.79 -27.37 -19.98
N GLU A 231 -12.02 -27.02 -20.34
CA GLU A 231 -12.42 -25.63 -20.63
C GLU A 231 -13.16 -25.01 -19.44
N ILE A 232 -12.86 -23.76 -19.15
CA ILE A 232 -13.62 -22.96 -18.16
C ILE A 232 -14.94 -22.54 -18.82
N ASP A 233 -16.04 -23.23 -18.47
CA ASP A 233 -17.37 -22.96 -19.00
C ASP A 233 -17.92 -21.65 -18.46
N SER A 234 -17.90 -21.46 -17.15
CA SER A 234 -18.43 -20.25 -16.54
C SER A 234 -17.67 -19.87 -15.28
N MET A 235 -17.76 -18.57 -14.92
CA MET A 235 -17.24 -18.06 -13.66
C MET A 235 -18.28 -17.13 -13.01
N ALA A 236 -18.40 -17.22 -11.68
CA ALA A 236 -19.29 -16.34 -10.92
C ALA A 236 -18.70 -16.03 -9.55
N SER A 237 -19.04 -14.85 -9.00
CA SER A 237 -18.86 -14.60 -7.58
C SER A 237 -19.91 -15.37 -6.77
N PHE A 238 -19.62 -15.64 -5.51
CA PHE A 238 -20.57 -16.25 -4.60
C PHE A 238 -20.43 -15.69 -3.17
N ASP A 239 -21.50 -15.78 -2.43
CA ASP A 239 -21.55 -15.35 -1.04
C ASP A 239 -21.00 -16.44 -0.12
N LEU A 240 -20.06 -16.08 0.78
CA LEU A 240 -19.39 -17.04 1.68
C LEU A 240 -20.33 -17.78 2.63
N LEU A 241 -21.36 -17.09 3.14
CA LEU A 241 -22.26 -17.66 4.14
C LEU A 241 -23.28 -18.61 3.52
N THR A 242 -23.88 -18.16 2.42
CA THR A 242 -24.94 -18.92 1.75
C THR A 242 -24.44 -19.87 0.66
N GLN A 243 -23.19 -19.69 0.22
CA GLN A 243 -22.55 -20.42 -0.89
C GLN A 243 -23.30 -20.28 -2.23
N ARG A 244 -24.20 -19.29 -2.34
CA ARG A 244 -24.98 -19.05 -3.55
C ARG A 244 -24.23 -18.12 -4.50
N ARG A 245 -24.40 -18.42 -5.81
CA ARG A 245 -23.89 -17.54 -6.87
C ARG A 245 -24.55 -16.16 -6.74
N ASP A 246 -23.73 -15.10 -6.90
CA ASP A 246 -24.18 -13.71 -6.84
C ASP A 246 -24.16 -13.09 -8.24
N GLY A 247 -23.03 -13.04 -8.93
CA GLY A 247 -22.89 -12.45 -10.25
C GLY A 247 -21.93 -13.16 -11.17
N ALA A 248 -22.20 -13.12 -12.50
CA ALA A 248 -21.26 -13.65 -13.49
C ALA A 248 -19.96 -12.81 -13.52
N LEU A 249 -18.83 -13.47 -13.73
CA LEU A 249 -17.52 -12.87 -13.84
C LEU A 249 -16.94 -13.13 -15.23
N GLU A 250 -16.59 -12.06 -15.95
CA GLU A 250 -15.95 -12.15 -17.27
C GLU A 250 -14.44 -12.43 -17.13
N LYS A 251 -13.86 -12.11 -15.98
CA LYS A 251 -12.44 -12.25 -15.72
C LYS A 251 -12.17 -12.28 -14.24
N ILE A 252 -11.27 -13.14 -13.78
CA ILE A 252 -10.69 -13.10 -12.43
C ILE A 252 -9.18 -12.98 -12.52
N TYR A 253 -8.63 -12.28 -11.54
CA TYR A 253 -7.20 -12.12 -11.34
C TYR A 253 -6.83 -12.78 -10.02
N LEU A 254 -5.94 -13.75 -10.06
CA LEU A 254 -5.49 -14.49 -8.89
C LEU A 254 -4.07 -14.05 -8.54
N SER A 255 -3.93 -13.30 -7.46
CA SER A 255 -2.63 -12.98 -6.87
C SER A 255 -2.13 -14.15 -6.01
N PRO A 256 -0.84 -14.23 -5.68
CA PRO A 256 -0.35 -15.15 -4.66
C PRO A 256 -1.06 -14.97 -3.33
N ALA A 257 -1.16 -16.06 -2.55
CA ALA A 257 -1.75 -16.05 -1.20
C ALA A 257 -0.69 -16.04 -0.08
N ARG A 258 0.60 -15.98 -0.42
CA ARG A 258 1.75 -15.88 0.50
C ARG A 258 2.80 -14.95 -0.07
N GLU A 259 3.60 -14.35 0.81
CA GLU A 259 4.77 -13.57 0.40
C GLU A 259 6.02 -14.44 0.23
N VAL A 260 6.09 -15.58 0.90
CA VAL A 260 7.18 -16.56 0.73
C VAL A 260 6.67 -17.77 -0.03
N LEU A 261 7.11 -17.92 -1.28
CA LEU A 261 6.60 -18.90 -2.25
C LEU A 261 7.69 -19.90 -2.63
N PHE A 262 7.58 -21.13 -2.22
CA PHE A 262 8.54 -22.18 -2.54
C PHE A 262 8.09 -23.13 -3.67
N GLY A 263 6.80 -23.14 -3.99
CA GLY A 263 6.23 -24.12 -4.92
C GLY A 263 5.75 -25.38 -4.20
N SER A 264 6.30 -26.55 -4.56
CA SER A 264 5.92 -27.82 -3.94
C SER A 264 6.68 -28.12 -2.63
N THR A 265 6.24 -29.12 -1.89
CA THR A 265 6.93 -29.60 -0.68
C THR A 265 8.30 -30.14 -1.01
N GLU A 266 8.46 -30.81 -2.16
CA GLU A 266 9.71 -31.38 -2.66
C GLU A 266 10.71 -30.27 -2.98
N GLU A 267 10.30 -29.26 -3.76
CA GLU A 267 11.13 -28.08 -4.10
C GLU A 267 11.57 -27.34 -2.84
N THR A 268 10.69 -27.21 -1.86
CA THR A 268 10.98 -26.59 -0.57
C THR A 268 12.04 -27.39 0.19
N ALA A 269 11.85 -28.71 0.33
CA ALA A 269 12.80 -29.59 1.01
C ALA A 269 14.17 -29.57 0.34
N GLU A 270 14.23 -29.59 -0.99
CA GLU A 270 15.47 -29.49 -1.75
C GLU A 270 16.19 -28.16 -1.49
N ALA A 271 15.47 -27.03 -1.48
CA ALA A 271 16.04 -25.72 -1.20
C ALA A 271 16.63 -25.64 0.21
N LEU A 272 15.91 -26.15 1.23
CA LEU A 272 16.41 -26.18 2.61
C LEU A 272 17.64 -27.09 2.75
N ARG A 273 17.63 -28.29 2.18
CA ARG A 273 18.78 -29.20 2.18
C ARG A 273 19.99 -28.60 1.46
N ALA A 274 19.75 -27.88 0.34
CA ALA A 274 20.82 -27.18 -0.37
C ALA A 274 21.44 -26.06 0.46
N ALA A 275 20.61 -25.29 1.21
CA ALA A 275 21.10 -24.28 2.13
C ALA A 275 21.94 -24.87 3.26
N VAL A 276 21.47 -25.94 3.89
CA VAL A 276 22.22 -26.69 4.93
C VAL A 276 23.56 -27.20 4.36
N LYS A 277 23.56 -27.75 3.14
CA LYS A 277 24.80 -28.26 2.51
C LYS A 277 25.81 -27.16 2.23
N LYS A 278 25.37 -25.95 1.90
CA LYS A 278 26.25 -24.79 1.68
C LYS A 278 26.82 -24.23 2.98
N ALA A 279 26.12 -24.34 4.10
CA ALA A 279 26.55 -23.87 5.39
C ALA A 279 27.75 -24.68 5.92
N ARG A 280 28.59 -24.05 6.78
CA ARG A 280 29.82 -24.67 7.31
C ARG A 280 29.96 -24.46 8.82
N GLY A 281 30.66 -25.39 9.48
CA GLY A 281 30.98 -25.31 10.91
C GLY A 281 29.73 -25.16 11.79
N LYS A 282 29.81 -24.33 12.82
CA LYS A 282 28.74 -24.13 13.79
C LYS A 282 27.43 -23.63 13.14
N HIS A 283 27.53 -22.84 12.07
CA HIS A 283 26.36 -22.35 11.35
C HIS A 283 25.59 -23.49 10.67
N ARG A 284 26.29 -24.49 10.11
CA ARG A 284 25.65 -25.67 9.53
C ARG A 284 24.85 -26.44 10.60
N THR A 285 25.44 -26.72 11.75
CA THR A 285 24.77 -27.43 12.84
C THR A 285 23.54 -26.66 13.36
N ALA A 286 23.64 -25.35 13.47
CA ALA A 286 22.50 -24.51 13.88
C ALA A 286 21.37 -24.53 12.83
N LEU A 287 21.70 -24.45 11.54
CA LEU A 287 20.71 -24.49 10.46
C LEU A 287 20.08 -25.89 10.33
N GLU A 288 20.87 -26.99 10.47
CA GLU A 288 20.35 -28.35 10.51
C GLU A 288 19.29 -28.50 11.61
N LYS A 289 19.60 -28.03 12.83
CA LYS A 289 18.66 -28.09 13.97
C LYS A 289 17.41 -27.24 13.73
N ALA A 290 17.54 -26.01 13.20
CA ALA A 290 16.43 -25.10 12.97
C ALA A 290 15.49 -25.59 11.85
N THR A 291 15.97 -26.43 10.93
CA THR A 291 15.20 -26.93 9.78
C THR A 291 14.69 -28.36 9.93
N GLU A 292 15.16 -29.12 10.95
CA GLU A 292 14.88 -30.56 11.10
C GLU A 292 13.38 -30.90 11.14
N ALA A 293 12.62 -30.19 11.99
CA ALA A 293 11.19 -30.41 12.13
C ALA A 293 10.41 -30.09 10.85
N ASP A 294 10.78 -29.01 10.17
CA ASP A 294 10.13 -28.57 8.93
C ASP A 294 10.48 -29.50 7.77
N LEU A 295 11.70 -30.00 7.69
CA LEU A 295 12.09 -31.02 6.70
C LEU A 295 11.31 -32.32 6.90
N SER A 296 11.08 -32.74 8.15
CA SER A 296 10.27 -33.93 8.45
C SER A 296 8.81 -33.75 8.00
N GLN A 297 8.22 -32.56 8.17
CA GLN A 297 6.88 -32.26 7.65
C GLN A 297 6.83 -32.28 6.13
N LEU A 298 7.82 -31.64 5.48
CA LEU A 298 7.92 -31.59 4.01
C LEU A 298 8.05 -33.00 3.40
N ASP A 299 8.86 -33.87 4.02
CA ASP A 299 9.02 -35.27 3.61
C ASP A 299 7.74 -36.09 3.76
N SER A 300 6.84 -35.67 4.67
CA SER A 300 5.51 -36.22 4.83
C SER A 300 4.46 -35.62 3.88
N GLY A 301 4.88 -34.72 2.97
CA GLY A 301 4.00 -34.04 2.02
C GLY A 301 3.20 -32.88 2.63
N LEU A 302 3.62 -32.38 3.80
CA LEU A 302 2.96 -31.27 4.49
C LEU A 302 3.83 -30.01 4.44
N MET A 303 3.23 -28.91 3.98
CA MET A 303 3.90 -27.59 3.98
C MET A 303 3.87 -26.98 5.38
N PRO A 304 5.03 -26.64 5.97
CA PRO A 304 5.07 -25.97 7.27
C PRO A 304 4.34 -24.62 7.25
N GLU A 305 3.77 -24.23 8.38
CA GLU A 305 3.08 -22.93 8.48
C GLU A 305 4.05 -21.75 8.58
N ALA A 306 5.18 -21.93 9.26
CA ALA A 306 6.17 -20.90 9.58
C ALA A 306 7.24 -20.76 8.51
N MET A 307 6.83 -20.46 7.27
CA MET A 307 7.73 -20.36 6.13
C MET A 307 8.47 -19.03 6.02
N ASP A 308 8.06 -18.00 6.77
CA ASP A 308 8.64 -16.66 6.67
C ASP A 308 10.12 -16.62 7.06
N LYS A 309 10.54 -17.46 8.00
CA LYS A 309 11.96 -17.59 8.40
C LYS A 309 12.90 -18.02 7.27
N TYR A 310 12.36 -18.62 6.22
CA TYR A 310 13.11 -19.05 5.04
C TYR A 310 13.15 -18.03 3.91
N TYR A 311 12.70 -16.80 4.16
CA TYR A 311 12.69 -15.73 3.17
C TYR A 311 14.06 -15.56 2.49
N GLY A 312 15.14 -15.43 3.26
CA GLY A 312 16.50 -15.25 2.74
C GLY A 312 17.04 -16.45 1.95
N ILE A 313 16.55 -17.69 2.23
CA ILE A 313 16.88 -18.88 1.45
C ILE A 313 16.16 -18.85 0.11
N ARG A 314 14.87 -18.45 0.12
CA ARG A 314 14.04 -18.39 -1.09
C ARG A 314 14.38 -17.22 -1.99
N TYR A 315 14.68 -16.07 -1.41
CA TYR A 315 14.96 -14.82 -2.11
C TYR A 315 16.34 -14.27 -1.72
N PRO A 316 17.42 -14.74 -2.39
CA PRO A 316 18.78 -14.26 -2.11
C PRO A 316 18.97 -12.76 -2.34
N GLU A 317 18.19 -12.19 -3.26
CA GLU A 317 18.07 -10.75 -3.51
C GLU A 317 16.74 -10.29 -2.89
N PRO A 318 16.76 -9.73 -1.67
CA PRO A 318 15.55 -9.34 -0.99
C PRO A 318 14.91 -8.12 -1.64
N ALA A 319 13.59 -8.07 -1.62
CA ALA A 319 12.80 -6.99 -2.22
C ALA A 319 11.87 -6.32 -1.19
N THR A 320 11.53 -5.07 -1.43
CA THR A 320 10.58 -4.27 -0.65
C THR A 320 9.42 -3.79 -1.52
N LEU A 321 8.50 -3.04 -0.93
CA LEU A 321 7.43 -2.38 -1.68
C LEU A 321 7.96 -1.49 -2.82
N LEU A 322 9.13 -0.84 -2.62
CA LEU A 322 9.69 0.06 -3.63
C LEU A 322 10.03 -0.66 -4.95
N ASP A 323 10.38 -1.94 -4.87
CA ASP A 323 10.71 -2.76 -6.05
C ASP A 323 9.46 -3.08 -6.91
N HIS A 324 8.26 -2.90 -6.36
CA HIS A 324 6.99 -3.03 -7.06
C HIS A 324 6.52 -1.73 -7.74
N LEU A 325 7.23 -0.62 -7.56
CA LEU A 325 6.85 0.70 -8.04
C LEU A 325 7.77 1.19 -9.16
N ASP A 326 7.18 1.58 -10.28
CA ASP A 326 7.93 2.15 -11.41
C ASP A 326 8.07 3.66 -11.21
N ALA A 327 9.28 4.12 -10.85
CA ALA A 327 9.62 5.53 -10.65
C ALA A 327 8.54 6.32 -9.87
N PRO A 328 8.20 5.94 -8.63
CA PRO A 328 7.12 6.57 -7.86
C PRO A 328 7.41 8.05 -7.56
N LEU A 329 6.37 8.83 -7.24
CA LEU A 329 6.53 10.07 -6.49
C LEU A 329 6.80 9.68 -5.04
N PHE A 330 8.08 9.58 -4.68
CA PHE A 330 8.51 9.08 -3.38
C PHE A 330 8.51 10.22 -2.36
N ILE A 331 7.76 10.06 -1.28
CA ILE A 331 7.52 11.10 -0.28
C ILE A 331 7.78 10.51 1.10
N LEU A 332 8.67 11.14 1.88
CA LEU A 332 8.84 10.86 3.30
C LEU A 332 8.15 11.96 4.09
N ASP A 333 7.08 11.59 4.79
CA ASP A 333 6.24 12.53 5.55
C ASP A 333 6.60 12.46 7.04
N GLU A 334 7.11 13.55 7.62
CA GLU A 334 7.64 13.65 8.99
C GLU A 334 8.83 12.70 9.23
N VAL A 335 9.96 12.97 8.57
CA VAL A 335 11.21 12.16 8.65
C VAL A 335 11.69 11.97 10.08
N GLY A 336 11.56 13.01 10.93
CA GLY A 336 11.87 12.92 12.36
C GLY A 336 11.01 11.86 13.05
N GLY A 337 9.71 11.88 12.81
CA GLY A 337 8.76 10.89 13.34
C GLY A 337 9.01 9.48 12.80
N ILE A 338 9.34 9.35 11.51
CA ILE A 338 9.74 8.07 10.89
C ILE A 338 10.93 7.46 11.64
N ARG A 339 11.96 8.27 11.92
CA ARG A 339 13.15 7.81 12.61
C ARG A 339 12.86 7.38 14.05
N ASP A 340 12.07 8.14 14.77
CA ASP A 340 11.73 7.83 16.17
C ASP A 340 10.87 6.57 16.26
N ALA A 341 9.88 6.41 15.37
CA ALA A 341 9.07 5.20 15.26
C ALA A 341 9.94 3.97 14.92
N GLN A 342 10.89 4.14 13.99
CA GLN A 342 11.76 3.06 13.57
C GLN A 342 12.70 2.59 14.69
N LYS A 343 13.28 3.49 15.47
CA LYS A 343 14.10 3.13 16.65
C LYS A 343 13.33 2.27 17.64
N ALA A 344 12.07 2.65 17.94
CA ALA A 344 11.23 1.88 18.84
C ALA A 344 10.91 0.49 18.29
N THR A 345 10.66 0.39 16.99
CA THR A 345 10.39 -0.88 16.30
C THR A 345 11.64 -1.77 16.26
N GLU A 346 12.81 -1.21 15.95
CA GLU A 346 14.08 -1.95 15.95
C GLU A 346 14.41 -2.55 17.31
N PHE A 347 14.16 -1.79 18.39
CA PHE A 347 14.38 -2.29 19.74
C PHE A 347 13.51 -3.52 20.04
N ARG A 348 12.19 -3.43 19.84
CA ARG A 348 11.26 -4.55 20.06
C ARG A 348 11.62 -5.78 19.22
N ARG A 349 11.92 -5.55 17.94
CA ARG A 349 12.28 -6.60 16.99
C ARG A 349 13.59 -7.30 17.36
N SER A 350 14.59 -6.53 17.81
CA SER A 350 15.87 -7.08 18.26
C SER A 350 15.70 -8.00 19.48
N GLU A 351 14.84 -7.65 20.42
CA GLU A 351 14.54 -8.50 21.57
C GLU A 351 13.85 -9.81 21.13
N GLU A 352 12.85 -9.71 20.25
CA GLU A 352 12.14 -10.88 19.72
C GLU A 352 13.08 -11.83 18.94
N LEU A 353 13.87 -11.30 18.01
CA LEU A 353 14.80 -12.09 17.21
C LEU A 353 15.87 -12.73 18.10
N THR A 354 16.37 -12.03 19.12
CA THR A 354 17.33 -12.57 20.08
C THR A 354 16.74 -13.78 20.81
N GLY A 355 15.52 -13.68 21.30
CA GLY A 355 14.82 -14.81 21.94
C GLY A 355 14.68 -16.02 21.00
N LEU A 356 14.27 -15.81 19.76
CA LEU A 356 14.12 -16.89 18.76
C LEU A 356 15.48 -17.53 18.36
N LEU A 357 16.55 -16.75 18.37
CA LEU A 357 17.93 -17.27 18.16
C LEU A 357 18.39 -18.11 19.35
N GLU A 358 18.12 -17.68 20.59
CA GLU A 358 18.47 -18.41 21.82
C GLU A 358 17.66 -19.71 21.92
N GLU A 359 16.38 -19.71 21.56
CA GLU A 359 15.53 -20.90 21.48
C GLU A 359 15.95 -21.87 20.36
N GLY A 360 16.75 -21.40 19.39
CA GLY A 360 17.17 -22.18 18.22
C GLY A 360 16.07 -22.35 17.16
N VAL A 361 15.01 -21.54 17.22
CA VAL A 361 13.99 -21.43 16.16
C VAL A 361 14.56 -20.76 14.93
N LEU A 362 15.43 -19.75 15.13
CA LEU A 362 16.21 -19.10 14.12
C LEU A 362 17.71 -19.41 14.27
N CYS A 363 18.43 -19.20 13.20
CA CYS A 363 19.89 -19.14 13.23
C CYS A 363 20.33 -17.99 12.29
N PRO A 364 21.57 -17.49 12.39
CA PRO A 364 22.05 -16.44 11.49
C PRO A 364 21.80 -16.81 10.02
N GLY A 365 21.19 -15.90 9.27
CA GLY A 365 20.75 -16.10 7.88
C GLY A 365 19.28 -16.47 7.70
N LEU A 366 18.57 -16.92 8.77
CA LEU A 366 17.10 -17.04 8.80
C LEU A 366 16.41 -15.79 9.37
N ASP A 367 17.18 -14.79 9.76
CA ASP A 367 16.76 -13.51 10.33
C ASP A 367 16.70 -12.38 9.30
N VAL A 368 16.90 -12.69 8.01
CA VAL A 368 16.93 -11.73 6.91
C VAL A 368 15.48 -11.37 6.51
N LEU A 369 14.86 -10.46 7.25
CA LEU A 369 13.43 -10.09 7.07
C LEU A 369 13.22 -8.59 6.88
N TYR A 370 14.25 -7.76 7.12
CA TYR A 370 14.11 -6.31 7.19
C TYR A 370 15.30 -5.58 6.61
N GLN A 371 15.03 -4.41 6.05
CA GLN A 371 16.05 -3.38 5.76
C GLN A 371 16.32 -2.51 6.99
N THR A 372 17.42 -1.78 6.95
CA THR A 372 17.77 -0.75 7.94
C THR A 372 17.20 0.62 7.54
N ILE A 373 17.19 1.56 8.49
CA ILE A 373 16.84 2.96 8.19
C ILE A 373 17.85 3.60 7.22
N ASP A 374 19.11 3.17 7.24
CA ASP A 374 20.13 3.66 6.33
C ASP A 374 19.85 3.26 4.88
N ASP A 375 19.27 2.07 4.66
CA ASP A 375 18.83 1.64 3.33
C ASP A 375 17.71 2.55 2.79
N LEU A 376 16.79 2.99 3.67
CA LEU A 376 15.76 3.97 3.31
C LEU A 376 16.37 5.33 2.92
N VAL A 377 17.39 5.80 3.66
CA VAL A 377 18.10 7.03 3.33
C VAL A 377 18.80 6.91 1.97
N ILE A 378 19.44 5.77 1.71
CA ILE A 378 20.08 5.47 0.43
C ILE A 378 19.04 5.45 -0.71
N ALA A 379 17.90 4.80 -0.51
CA ALA A 379 16.81 4.77 -1.47
C ALA A 379 16.27 6.18 -1.77
N ALA A 380 16.08 7.00 -0.74
CA ALA A 380 15.63 8.38 -0.87
C ALA A 380 16.63 9.28 -1.62
N GLN A 381 17.93 8.99 -1.52
CA GLN A 381 18.95 9.73 -2.27
C GLN A 381 19.05 9.29 -3.74
N LYS A 382 18.80 8.02 -4.02
CA LYS A 382 18.83 7.47 -5.39
C LYS A 382 17.60 7.84 -6.21
N GLN A 383 16.46 8.01 -5.56
CA GLN A 383 15.18 8.35 -6.21
C GLN A 383 14.90 9.87 -6.17
N SER A 384 13.92 10.30 -6.95
CA SER A 384 13.37 11.66 -6.85
C SER A 384 12.44 11.71 -5.63
N THR A 385 12.91 12.27 -4.52
CA THR A 385 12.25 12.21 -3.23
C THR A 385 11.83 13.59 -2.73
N LEU A 386 10.67 13.68 -2.10
CA LEU A 386 10.21 14.85 -1.37
C LEU A 386 10.18 14.52 0.14
N LEU A 387 10.92 15.27 0.93
CA LEU A 387 10.88 15.21 2.39
C LEU A 387 9.93 16.28 2.89
N CYS A 388 8.88 15.90 3.61
CA CYS A 388 7.91 16.85 4.16
C CYS A 388 8.04 16.90 5.68
N GLU A 389 8.16 18.11 6.22
CA GLU A 389 8.28 18.36 7.65
C GLU A 389 7.44 19.57 8.07
N ASN A 390 6.95 19.55 9.30
CA ASN A 390 6.35 20.74 9.90
C ASN A 390 7.40 21.77 10.31
N PHE A 391 8.55 21.28 10.81
CA PHE A 391 9.65 22.10 11.30
C PHE A 391 10.99 21.59 10.75
N LEU A 392 11.92 22.50 10.56
CA LEU A 392 13.27 22.21 10.09
C LEU A 392 14.08 21.49 11.18
N ARG A 393 13.98 20.16 11.24
CA ARG A 393 14.71 19.32 12.21
C ARG A 393 15.40 18.15 11.52
N GLY A 394 16.67 17.92 11.88
CA GLY A 394 17.32 16.60 11.77
C GLY A 394 17.47 16.00 10.36
N MET A 395 17.65 16.80 9.30
CA MET A 395 17.86 16.29 7.95
C MET A 395 19.34 16.19 7.53
N ASN A 396 20.27 16.16 8.48
CA ASN A 396 21.71 16.23 8.20
C ASN A 396 22.24 15.03 7.39
N GLU A 397 21.53 13.92 7.38
CA GLU A 397 21.89 12.71 6.62
C GLU A 397 21.50 12.78 5.13
N PHE A 398 20.62 13.73 4.76
CA PHE A 398 20.19 13.89 3.38
C PHE A 398 20.95 15.03 2.71
N LYS A 399 21.54 14.74 1.54
CA LYS A 399 22.08 15.79 0.65
C LYS A 399 20.92 16.42 -0.11
N LEU A 400 20.33 17.47 0.48
CA LEU A 400 19.20 18.16 -0.13
C LEU A 400 19.63 18.88 -1.40
N LYS A 401 18.88 18.68 -2.49
CA LYS A 401 19.06 19.41 -3.76
C LYS A 401 18.27 20.72 -3.77
N ASP A 402 17.20 20.81 -2.97
CA ASP A 402 16.35 22.00 -2.90
C ASP A 402 15.68 22.11 -1.53
N LEU A 403 15.39 23.35 -1.11
CA LEU A 403 14.69 23.67 0.12
C LEU A 403 13.52 24.59 -0.20
N ILE A 404 12.30 24.11 0.05
CA ILE A 404 11.07 24.79 -0.33
C ILE A 404 10.28 25.10 0.95
N ASN A 405 10.00 26.38 1.19
CA ASN A 405 9.12 26.81 2.27
C ASN A 405 7.76 27.18 1.68
N ALA A 406 6.70 26.54 2.14
CA ALA A 406 5.34 26.86 1.75
C ALA A 406 4.63 27.55 2.92
N GLU A 407 4.27 28.82 2.73
CA GLU A 407 3.46 29.53 3.71
C GLU A 407 1.99 29.12 3.55
N ALA A 408 1.48 28.33 4.51
CA ALA A 408 0.08 27.97 4.59
C ALA A 408 -0.60 28.63 5.78
N PHE A 409 -1.70 29.30 5.53
CA PHE A 409 -2.56 29.83 6.58
C PHE A 409 -3.73 28.87 6.82
N ALA A 410 -3.94 28.47 8.07
CA ALA A 410 -5.13 27.73 8.45
C ALA A 410 -6.37 28.59 8.18
N ALA A 411 -7.30 28.11 7.36
CA ALA A 411 -8.60 28.74 7.26
C ALA A 411 -9.33 28.61 8.62
N PRO A 412 -9.98 29.67 9.10
CA PRO A 412 -10.75 29.57 10.35
C PRO A 412 -11.79 28.46 10.21
N ILE A 413 -11.85 27.59 11.22
CA ILE A 413 -12.85 26.51 11.28
C ILE A 413 -14.24 27.16 11.30
N GLY A 414 -15.01 26.94 10.24
CA GLY A 414 -16.41 27.37 10.19
C GLY A 414 -17.19 26.56 11.23
N THR A 415 -17.63 27.22 12.30
CA THR A 415 -18.65 26.64 13.18
C THR A 415 -20.00 26.67 12.43
N ALA A 416 -20.87 25.69 12.68
CA ALA A 416 -22.15 25.54 12.00
C ALA A 416 -23.14 26.74 12.15
N THR A 417 -22.69 27.84 12.75
CA THR A 417 -23.40 29.12 12.82
C THR A 417 -22.88 30.05 11.73
N LEU A 418 -23.73 30.36 10.75
CA LEU A 418 -23.49 31.22 9.57
C LEU A 418 -22.77 32.57 9.78
N PRO A 419 -22.77 33.26 10.95
CA PRO A 419 -22.18 34.59 11.09
C PRO A 419 -20.65 34.69 10.89
N PRO A 420 -19.80 33.75 11.37
CA PRO A 420 -18.35 33.87 11.16
C PRO A 420 -17.95 33.58 9.71
N CYS A 421 -18.63 32.66 9.03
CA CYS A 421 -18.37 32.32 7.64
C CYS A 421 -18.73 33.49 6.70
N GLY A 422 -19.84 34.16 6.94
CA GLY A 422 -20.28 35.30 6.16
C GLY A 422 -19.33 36.51 6.21
N ARG A 423 -18.73 36.79 7.36
CA ARG A 423 -17.73 37.88 7.48
C ARG A 423 -16.40 37.55 6.83
N THR A 424 -15.99 36.29 6.84
CA THR A 424 -14.79 35.84 6.13
C THR A 424 -15.00 35.87 4.63
N TRP A 425 -16.21 35.53 4.15
CA TRP A 425 -16.60 35.60 2.75
C TRP A 425 -16.58 37.03 2.22
N THR A 426 -17.20 37.99 2.93
CA THR A 426 -17.21 39.40 2.51
C THR A 426 -15.81 40.00 2.49
N ARG A 427 -14.93 39.61 3.42
CA ARG A 427 -13.55 40.07 3.43
C ARG A 427 -12.70 39.44 2.30
N SER A 428 -12.99 38.19 1.89
CA SER A 428 -12.30 37.52 0.77
C SER A 428 -12.81 37.99 -0.59
N LEU A 429 -14.13 38.29 -0.72
CA LEU A 429 -14.70 38.88 -1.92
C LEU A 429 -14.14 40.27 -2.21
N HIS A 430 -13.90 41.08 -1.16
CA HIS A 430 -13.21 42.38 -1.31
C HIS A 430 -11.72 42.24 -1.70
N ARG A 431 -11.12 41.07 -1.54
CA ARG A 431 -9.73 40.75 -1.95
C ARG A 431 -9.62 39.96 -3.25
N GLY A 432 -10.73 39.65 -3.92
CA GLY A 432 -10.75 39.01 -5.24
C GLY A 432 -10.39 37.52 -5.25
N THR A 433 -10.44 36.84 -4.11
CA THR A 433 -10.19 35.39 -4.01
C THR A 433 -11.47 34.61 -3.77
N PRO A 434 -11.93 33.74 -4.69
CA PRO A 434 -13.09 32.89 -4.46
C PRO A 434 -12.74 31.71 -3.53
N LEU A 435 -13.48 31.59 -2.42
CA LEU A 435 -13.41 30.44 -1.50
C LEU A 435 -14.64 29.55 -1.70
N PRO A 436 -14.50 28.25 -2.04
CA PRO A 436 -15.62 27.32 -1.97
C PRO A 436 -15.87 26.89 -0.51
N CYS A 437 -17.13 26.91 -0.08
CA CYS A 437 -17.57 26.27 1.17
C CYS A 437 -17.97 24.82 0.88
N PHE A 438 -17.41 23.89 1.67
CA PHE A 438 -17.94 22.55 1.75
C PHE A 438 -18.93 22.46 2.91
N PRO A 439 -20.13 21.87 2.72
CA PRO A 439 -20.98 21.52 3.82
C PRO A 439 -20.27 20.48 4.69
N ALA A 440 -20.36 20.62 6.02
CA ALA A 440 -19.90 19.62 6.95
C ALA A 440 -20.60 18.27 6.64
N PRO A 441 -19.91 17.14 6.75
CA PRO A 441 -20.54 15.84 6.60
C PRO A 441 -21.67 15.69 7.64
N PRO A 442 -22.78 15.03 7.31
CA PRO A 442 -23.87 14.82 8.26
C PRO A 442 -23.33 14.07 9.48
N ARG A 443 -23.62 14.60 10.67
CA ARG A 443 -23.29 13.91 11.93
C ARG A 443 -24.05 12.58 11.95
N VAL A 444 -23.32 11.48 12.00
CA VAL A 444 -23.88 10.18 12.33
C VAL A 444 -24.40 10.29 13.78
N PRO A 445 -25.69 10.00 14.06
CA PRO A 445 -26.19 10.03 15.42
C PRO A 445 -25.46 8.97 16.24
N LEU A 446 -24.90 9.38 17.37
CA LEU A 446 -24.37 8.45 18.36
C LEU A 446 -25.50 7.55 18.84
N PRO A 447 -25.28 6.23 18.97
CA PRO A 447 -26.27 5.36 19.60
C PRO A 447 -26.50 5.80 21.03
N SER A 448 -27.78 5.90 21.43
CA SER A 448 -28.19 6.20 22.79
C SER A 448 -27.58 5.20 23.79
N PRO A 449 -27.15 5.64 24.98
CA PRO A 449 -26.62 4.73 25.99
C PRO A 449 -27.71 3.73 26.38
N VAL A 450 -27.40 2.45 26.25
CA VAL A 450 -28.20 1.37 26.80
C VAL A 450 -28.01 1.41 28.32
N THR A 451 -29.06 1.82 29.04
CA THR A 451 -29.15 1.63 30.50
C THR A 451 -29.34 0.15 30.80
N TRP A 452 -28.43 -0.37 31.63
CA TRP A 452 -28.53 -1.66 32.30
C TRP A 452 -29.50 -1.55 33.47
#